data_6be06e6ffd190d0d07c17fc40f6ac7a8
#
_entry.id   6be06e6ffd190d0d07c17fc40f6ac7a8
#
_cell.length_a   1.000
_cell.length_b   1.000
_cell.length_c   1.000
_cell.angle_alpha   90.00
_cell.angle_beta   90.00
_cell.angle_gamma   90.00
#
_symmetry.space_group_name_H-M   'P 1'
#
loop_
_entity.id
_entity.type
_entity.pdbx_description
1 polymer ?
#
loop_
_entity_poly.entity_id
_entity_poly.type
_entity_poly.pdbx_seq_one_letter_code
_entity_poly.pdbx_strand_id
1 'polypeptide(L)'
;MQFAEARPDVYPYLLVNIGSGVSMIKVSGPRQYQRVGGTHLGGGTFWGIMSLLTGAQTFDDMLAMADTGDNSGVDMLVGDIYGMDYNRIGLKSTAIASTFGKVFRLKNNVHEEDGEDKPHGEDGQTNGEVTFKPEDMSRSLLYAIR
;
A
#
# COMPACT_ATOMS: atom_id res chain seq x y z
N MET A 1 -35.02 -8.98 4.25
CA MET A 1 -33.69 -9.15 4.83
C MET A 1 -33.83 -10.23 5.89
N GLN A 2 -33.32 -11.44 5.67
CA GLN A 2 -33.35 -12.50 6.68
C GLN A 2 -32.06 -12.39 7.50
N PHE A 3 -32.19 -12.15 8.80
CA PHE A 3 -31.05 -12.23 9.70
C PHE A 3 -30.72 -13.73 9.91
N ALA A 4 -29.47 -14.10 9.74
CA ALA A 4 -29.02 -15.43 10.07
C ALA A 4 -29.25 -15.69 11.57
N GLU A 5 -29.76 -16.88 11.92
CA GLU A 5 -29.90 -17.27 13.33
C GLU A 5 -28.53 -17.16 14.04
N ALA A 6 -28.55 -16.58 15.24
CA ALA A 6 -27.35 -16.45 16.06
C ALA A 6 -26.77 -17.84 16.34
N ARG A 7 -25.60 -18.14 15.78
CA ARG A 7 -24.90 -19.40 16.10
C ARG A 7 -24.43 -19.35 17.55
N PRO A 8 -24.68 -20.38 18.36
CA PRO A 8 -24.27 -20.39 19.76
C PRO A 8 -22.75 -20.29 19.97
N ASP A 9 -21.95 -20.58 18.93
CA ASP A 9 -20.49 -20.65 18.99
C ASP A 9 -19.78 -19.47 18.28
N VAL A 10 -20.38 -18.28 18.28
CA VAL A 10 -19.75 -17.09 17.66
C VAL A 10 -18.54 -16.60 18.45
N TYR A 11 -18.51 -16.84 19.75
CA TYR A 11 -17.42 -16.37 20.62
C TYR A 11 -16.31 -17.41 20.82
N PRO A 12 -15.06 -16.96 20.96
CA PRO A 12 -14.56 -15.60 20.85
C PRO A 12 -14.33 -15.20 19.39
N TYR A 13 -14.43 -13.89 19.09
CA TYR A 13 -14.06 -13.35 17.78
C TYR A 13 -13.25 -12.05 17.90
N LEU A 14 -12.56 -11.69 16.83
CA LEU A 14 -11.87 -10.42 16.69
C LEU A 14 -12.68 -9.50 15.78
N LEU A 15 -13.10 -8.36 16.33
CA LEU A 15 -13.71 -7.28 15.57
C LEU A 15 -12.62 -6.30 15.15
N VAL A 16 -12.41 -6.15 13.85
CA VAL A 16 -11.50 -5.15 13.29
C VAL A 16 -12.33 -4.03 12.68
N ASN A 17 -12.24 -2.84 13.23
CA ASN A 17 -12.90 -1.65 12.73
C ASN A 17 -11.89 -0.78 12.00
N ILE A 18 -12.06 -0.65 10.68
CA ILE A 18 -11.22 0.16 9.79
C ILE A 18 -12.00 1.43 9.45
N GLY A 19 -11.64 2.53 10.13
CA GLY A 19 -12.17 3.88 9.89
C GLY A 19 -11.04 4.82 9.49
N SER A 20 -10.98 6.03 10.07
CA SER A 20 -9.84 6.95 9.89
C SER A 20 -8.51 6.32 10.32
N GLY A 21 -8.52 5.58 11.41
CA GLY A 21 -7.51 4.64 11.84
C GLY A 21 -8.11 3.24 11.95
N VAL A 22 -7.42 2.30 12.60
CA VAL A 22 -7.86 0.93 12.80
C VAL A 22 -7.90 0.59 14.28
N SER A 23 -8.95 -0.08 14.73
CA SER A 23 -9.03 -0.66 16.07
C SER A 23 -9.37 -2.13 16.03
N MET A 24 -8.74 -2.90 16.91
CA MET A 24 -8.94 -4.34 17.06
C MET A 24 -9.49 -4.63 18.44
N ILE A 25 -10.65 -5.30 18.48
CA ILE A 25 -11.40 -5.58 19.70
C ILE A 25 -11.64 -7.09 19.77
N LYS A 26 -11.13 -7.73 20.83
CA LYS A 26 -11.48 -9.10 21.16
C LYS A 26 -12.83 -9.12 21.85
N VAL A 27 -13.78 -9.88 21.33
CA VAL A 27 -15.10 -10.11 21.93
C VAL A 27 -15.14 -11.55 22.43
N SER A 28 -15.20 -11.72 23.75
CA SER A 28 -15.15 -13.03 24.41
C SER A 28 -16.51 -13.59 24.79
N GLY A 29 -17.55 -12.75 24.80
CA GLY A 29 -18.92 -13.11 25.15
C GLY A 29 -19.86 -11.91 25.06
N PRO A 30 -21.16 -12.06 25.37
CA PRO A 30 -22.10 -10.96 25.39
C PRO A 30 -21.65 -9.87 26.35
N ARG A 31 -21.44 -8.63 25.84
CA ARG A 31 -20.95 -7.46 26.59
C ARG A 31 -19.54 -7.63 27.20
N GLN A 32 -18.78 -8.64 26.78
CA GLN A 32 -17.41 -8.90 27.21
C GLN A 32 -16.47 -8.58 26.03
N TYR A 33 -15.86 -7.43 26.05
CA TYR A 33 -14.96 -6.99 24.99
C TYR A 33 -13.76 -6.22 25.55
N GLN A 34 -12.65 -6.33 24.86
CA GLN A 34 -11.39 -5.65 25.20
C GLN A 34 -10.70 -5.19 23.93
N ARG A 35 -10.25 -3.93 23.91
CA ARG A 35 -9.38 -3.44 22.87
C ARG A 35 -8.01 -4.09 23.01
N VAL A 36 -7.56 -4.84 21.99
CA VAL A 36 -6.30 -5.60 22.00
C VAL A 36 -5.22 -4.96 21.13
N GLY A 37 -5.59 -4.04 20.24
CA GLY A 37 -4.63 -3.37 19.37
C GLY A 37 -5.28 -2.31 18.49
N GLY A 38 -4.48 -1.78 17.57
CA GLY A 38 -4.90 -0.83 16.55
C GLY A 38 -3.72 -0.10 15.94
N THR A 39 -3.98 0.64 14.87
CA THR A 39 -2.99 1.46 14.17
C THR A 39 -3.59 2.81 13.79
N HIS A 40 -2.75 3.83 13.65
CA HIS A 40 -3.16 5.14 13.15
C HIS A 40 -3.27 5.16 11.62
N LEU A 41 -2.83 4.11 10.94
CA LEU A 41 -2.90 3.95 9.49
C LEU A 41 -4.22 3.30 9.11
N GLY A 42 -5.14 4.06 8.58
CA GLY A 42 -6.47 3.60 8.14
C GLY A 42 -6.96 4.37 6.93
N GLY A 43 -8.27 4.37 6.70
CA GLY A 43 -8.90 5.05 5.57
C GLY A 43 -8.60 6.55 5.51
N GLY A 44 -8.49 7.21 6.65
CA GLY A 44 -8.10 8.63 6.72
C GLY A 44 -6.69 8.88 6.25
N THR A 45 -5.75 7.98 6.57
CA THR A 45 -4.36 8.04 6.08
C THR A 45 -4.31 7.83 4.57
N PHE A 46 -5.04 6.82 4.07
CA PHE A 46 -5.16 6.56 2.64
C PHE A 46 -5.66 7.80 1.91
N TRP A 47 -6.78 8.37 2.35
CA TRP A 47 -7.33 9.57 1.73
C TRP A 47 -6.35 10.74 1.76
N GLY A 48 -5.78 11.05 2.94
CA GLY A 48 -4.85 12.17 3.10
C GLY A 48 -3.64 12.07 2.17
N ILE A 49 -2.98 10.90 2.13
CA ILE A 49 -1.81 10.68 1.28
C ILE A 49 -2.18 10.71 -0.20
N MET A 50 -3.28 10.06 -0.60
CA MET A 50 -3.71 10.06 -2.00
C MET A 50 -4.13 11.44 -2.48
N SER A 51 -4.82 12.23 -1.66
CA SER A 51 -5.12 13.63 -2.01
C SER A 51 -3.86 14.45 -2.27
N LEU A 52 -2.81 14.24 -1.48
CA LEU A 52 -1.53 14.93 -1.66
C LEU A 52 -0.76 14.47 -2.91
N LEU A 53 -0.79 13.18 -3.21
CA LEU A 53 -0.02 12.60 -4.33
C LEU A 53 -0.70 12.77 -5.68
N THR A 54 -2.02 12.71 -5.74
CA THR A 54 -2.78 12.65 -7.00
C THR A 54 -3.72 13.83 -7.21
N GLY A 55 -3.98 14.62 -6.17
CA GLY A 55 -5.00 15.66 -6.19
C GLY A 55 -6.44 15.13 -6.23
N ALA A 56 -6.66 13.82 -6.07
CA ALA A 56 -7.99 13.22 -6.03
C ALA A 56 -8.83 13.82 -4.88
N GLN A 57 -10.09 14.12 -5.16
CA GLN A 57 -10.95 14.86 -4.22
C GLN A 57 -11.97 13.98 -3.51
N THR A 58 -12.24 12.79 -4.04
CA THR A 58 -13.20 11.88 -3.43
C THR A 58 -12.55 10.54 -3.04
N PHE A 59 -13.09 9.91 -2.00
CA PHE A 59 -12.63 8.59 -1.56
C PHE A 59 -12.94 7.51 -2.60
N ASP A 60 -14.08 7.63 -3.28
CA ASP A 60 -14.51 6.67 -4.30
C ASP A 60 -13.60 6.71 -5.53
N ASP A 61 -13.14 7.89 -5.96
CA ASP A 61 -12.17 8.01 -7.05
C ASP A 61 -10.85 7.32 -6.71
N MET A 62 -10.40 7.47 -5.46
CA MET A 62 -9.17 6.82 -4.97
C MET A 62 -9.29 5.29 -4.94
N LEU A 63 -10.46 4.76 -4.55
CA LEU A 63 -10.72 3.33 -4.59
C LEU A 63 -10.80 2.81 -6.03
N ALA A 64 -11.46 3.56 -6.93
CA ALA A 64 -11.53 3.20 -8.35
C ALA A 64 -10.12 3.18 -9.01
N MET A 65 -9.27 4.15 -8.69
CA MET A 65 -7.86 4.14 -9.11
C MET A 65 -7.14 2.90 -8.56
N ALA A 66 -7.29 2.59 -7.27
CA ALA A 66 -6.66 1.42 -6.68
C ALA A 66 -7.11 0.11 -7.34
N ASP A 67 -8.33 0.04 -7.84
CA ASP A 67 -8.88 -1.16 -8.48
C ASP A 67 -8.23 -1.44 -9.84
N THR A 68 -7.85 -0.41 -10.56
CA THR A 68 -7.20 -0.49 -11.88
C THR A 68 -5.67 -0.46 -11.83
N GLY A 69 -5.07 -0.09 -10.68
CA GLY A 69 -3.63 0.03 -10.53
C GLY A 69 -2.88 -1.29 -10.41
N ASP A 70 -1.59 -1.26 -10.71
CA ASP A 70 -0.62 -2.33 -10.47
C ASP A 70 0.49 -1.83 -9.54
N ASN A 71 0.49 -2.31 -8.30
CA ASN A 71 1.47 -1.88 -7.31
C ASN A 71 2.90 -2.38 -7.58
N SER A 72 3.10 -3.31 -8.50
CA SER A 72 4.43 -3.88 -8.79
C SER A 72 5.42 -2.84 -9.32
N GLY A 73 4.94 -1.75 -9.92
CA GLY A 73 5.77 -0.62 -10.37
C GLY A 73 6.25 0.29 -9.23
N VAL A 74 5.57 0.26 -8.09
CA VAL A 74 5.79 1.17 -6.94
C VAL A 74 6.39 0.42 -5.75
N ASP A 75 5.84 -0.75 -5.44
CA ASP A 75 6.25 -1.60 -4.33
C ASP A 75 7.48 -2.43 -4.69
N MET A 76 8.35 -2.62 -3.70
CA MET A 76 9.41 -3.62 -3.80
C MET A 76 8.85 -4.98 -3.40
N LEU A 77 8.89 -5.92 -4.31
CA LEU A 77 8.42 -7.29 -4.09
C LEU A 77 9.57 -8.21 -3.65
N VAL A 78 9.23 -9.33 -3.06
CA VAL A 78 10.20 -10.39 -2.70
C VAL A 78 10.99 -10.85 -3.93
N GLY A 79 10.35 -10.97 -5.08
CA GLY A 79 10.98 -11.31 -6.35
C GLY A 79 12.03 -10.29 -6.83
N ASP A 80 11.83 -9.01 -6.53
CA ASP A 80 12.79 -7.95 -6.89
C ASP A 80 14.10 -8.05 -6.08
N ILE A 81 14.05 -8.68 -4.89
CA ILE A 81 15.20 -8.84 -4.00
C ILE A 81 15.90 -10.16 -4.26
N TYR A 82 15.15 -11.25 -4.38
CA TYR A 82 15.69 -12.61 -4.43
C TYR A 82 15.60 -13.26 -5.82
N GLY A 83 14.94 -12.63 -6.79
CA GLY A 83 14.74 -13.15 -8.15
C GLY A 83 13.73 -14.31 -8.26
N MET A 84 13.26 -14.85 -7.15
CA MET A 84 12.37 -16.01 -7.07
C MET A 84 11.55 -16.01 -5.77
N ASP A 85 10.71 -17.04 -5.61
CA ASP A 85 10.02 -17.29 -4.34
C ASP A 85 11.02 -17.63 -3.23
N TYR A 86 10.85 -17.02 -2.06
CA TYR A 86 11.69 -17.32 -0.90
C TYR A 86 11.09 -18.47 -0.09
N ASN A 87 11.21 -19.67 -0.64
CA ASN A 87 10.57 -20.90 -0.16
C ASN A 87 10.96 -21.29 1.26
N ARG A 88 12.16 -20.88 1.76
CA ARG A 88 12.62 -21.21 3.12
C ARG A 88 11.69 -20.71 4.22
N ILE A 89 10.95 -19.63 3.97
CA ILE A 89 9.99 -19.04 4.90
C ILE A 89 8.59 -18.92 4.29
N GLY A 90 8.35 -19.56 3.15
CA GLY A 90 7.03 -19.60 2.51
C GLY A 90 6.57 -18.28 1.88
N LEU A 91 7.49 -17.37 1.53
CA LEU A 91 7.16 -16.12 0.86
C LEU A 91 7.19 -16.29 -0.66
N LYS A 92 6.09 -15.91 -1.31
CA LYS A 92 6.01 -15.84 -2.78
C LYS A 92 6.78 -14.63 -3.31
N SER A 93 7.29 -14.72 -4.51
CA SER A 93 7.95 -13.61 -5.23
C SER A 93 7.05 -12.38 -5.37
N THR A 94 5.72 -12.57 -5.44
CA THR A 94 4.72 -11.50 -5.52
C THR A 94 4.37 -10.85 -4.18
N ALA A 95 4.93 -11.35 -3.06
CA ALA A 95 4.70 -10.72 -1.76
C ALA A 95 5.40 -9.36 -1.68
N ILE A 96 4.72 -8.38 -1.07
CA ILE A 96 5.29 -7.04 -0.89
C ILE A 96 6.35 -7.11 0.22
N ALA A 97 7.58 -6.77 -0.12
CA ALA A 97 8.68 -6.63 0.84
C ALA A 97 8.76 -5.21 1.41
N SER A 98 8.45 -4.20 0.59
CA SER A 98 8.41 -2.80 1.02
C SER A 98 7.40 -2.00 0.20
N THR A 99 6.39 -1.46 0.86
CA THR A 99 5.45 -0.51 0.25
C THR A 99 6.19 0.73 -0.19
N PHE A 100 5.94 1.21 -1.41
CA PHE A 100 6.66 2.32 -2.06
C PHE A 100 8.18 2.10 -2.17
N GLY A 101 8.67 0.88 -2.00
CA GLY A 101 10.10 0.58 -1.93
C GLY A 101 10.88 0.83 -3.23
N LYS A 102 10.22 0.89 -4.39
CA LYS A 102 10.88 1.21 -5.66
C LYS A 102 11.04 2.72 -5.91
N VAL A 103 10.23 3.55 -5.26
CA VAL A 103 10.18 4.99 -5.52
C VAL A 103 11.53 5.65 -5.29
N PHE A 104 12.20 5.37 -4.16
CA PHE A 104 13.49 5.98 -3.87
C PHE A 104 14.63 5.42 -4.75
N ARG A 105 14.58 4.14 -5.12
CA ARG A 105 15.60 3.51 -5.97
C ARG A 105 15.62 4.12 -7.37
N LEU A 106 14.44 4.28 -7.97
CA LEU A 106 14.33 4.86 -9.31
C LEU A 106 14.73 6.35 -9.33
N LYS A 107 14.41 7.10 -8.26
CA LYS A 107 14.87 8.48 -8.13
C LYS A 107 16.40 8.59 -7.96
N ASN A 108 17.01 7.69 -7.22
CA ASN A 108 18.47 7.71 -7.02
C ASN A 108 19.24 7.32 -8.29
N ASN A 109 18.75 6.36 -9.07
CA ASN A 109 19.39 5.98 -10.33
C ASN A 109 19.45 7.14 -11.35
N VAL A 110 18.45 8.03 -11.34
CA VAL A 110 18.46 9.24 -12.18
C VAL A 110 19.58 10.21 -11.75
N HIS A 111 19.91 10.28 -10.46
CA HIS A 111 20.97 11.18 -9.96
C HIS A 111 22.38 10.60 -10.13
N GLU A 112 22.54 9.27 -10.23
CA GLU A 112 23.87 8.63 -10.42
C GLU A 112 24.32 8.66 -11.89
N GLU A 113 23.38 8.73 -12.85
CA GLU A 113 23.73 8.88 -14.27
C GLU A 113 24.21 10.29 -14.66
N ASP A 114 23.88 11.31 -13.86
CA ASP A 114 24.33 12.68 -14.07
C ASP A 114 25.77 12.97 -13.55
N GLY A 115 26.44 11.97 -12.96
CA GLY A 115 27.75 12.12 -12.30
C GLY A 115 28.97 11.79 -13.17
N GLU A 116 28.82 11.28 -14.40
CA GLU A 116 29.93 11.05 -15.31
C GLU A 116 30.07 12.19 -16.35
N ASP A 117 31.21 12.88 -16.27
CA ASP A 117 31.69 13.92 -17.14
C ASP A 117 31.52 13.57 -18.64
N LYS A 118 30.47 14.05 -19.31
CA LYS A 118 30.32 13.99 -20.76
C LYS A 118 30.47 15.39 -21.35
N PRO A 119 31.27 15.54 -22.45
CA PRO A 119 31.54 16.86 -23.07
C PRO A 119 30.26 17.43 -23.70
N HIS A 120 30.14 18.76 -23.55
CA HIS A 120 29.07 19.58 -24.10
C HIS A 120 28.67 19.23 -25.54
N GLY A 121 27.47 18.71 -25.71
CA GLY A 121 26.71 18.71 -26.95
C GLY A 121 25.33 19.28 -26.64
N GLU A 122 25.03 20.45 -27.26
CA GLU A 122 23.72 21.07 -27.19
C GLU A 122 22.67 20.15 -27.82
N ASP A 123 21.79 19.62 -27.01
CA ASP A 123 20.41 19.26 -27.43
C ASP A 123 19.61 19.01 -26.14
N GLY A 124 18.46 19.70 -26.04
CA GLY A 124 17.62 19.77 -24.87
C GLY A 124 17.08 18.38 -24.45
N GLN A 125 17.74 17.76 -23.47
CA GLN A 125 17.21 16.62 -22.75
C GLN A 125 16.48 17.12 -21.49
N THR A 126 15.18 17.02 -21.54
CA THR A 126 14.30 17.08 -20.38
C THR A 126 14.80 16.10 -19.34
N ASN A 127 15.21 16.57 -18.17
CA ASN A 127 15.43 15.76 -16.98
C ASN A 127 14.25 14.81 -16.82
N GLY A 128 14.47 13.50 -17.03
CA GLY A 128 13.44 12.50 -16.96
C GLY A 128 12.96 12.33 -15.52
N GLU A 129 12.04 13.20 -15.10
CA GLU A 129 11.37 13.02 -13.82
C GLU A 129 10.61 11.68 -13.83
N VAL A 130 11.05 10.75 -12.97
CA VAL A 130 10.35 9.46 -12.82
C VAL A 130 8.98 9.74 -12.23
N THR A 131 7.94 9.62 -13.06
CA THR A 131 6.55 9.78 -12.64
C THR A 131 5.92 8.41 -12.41
N PHE A 132 5.26 8.25 -11.27
CA PHE A 132 4.48 7.06 -10.95
C PHE A 132 3.01 7.31 -11.24
N LYS A 133 2.32 6.29 -11.76
CA LYS A 133 0.90 6.40 -12.05
C LYS A 133 0.08 6.53 -10.76
N PRO A 134 -0.90 7.44 -10.70
CA PRO A 134 -1.78 7.59 -9.54
C PRO A 134 -2.48 6.29 -9.15
N GLU A 135 -2.87 5.46 -10.13
CA GLU A 135 -3.53 4.18 -9.95
C GLU A 135 -2.63 3.20 -9.20
N ASP A 136 -1.36 3.11 -9.60
CA ASP A 136 -0.38 2.20 -8.99
C ASP A 136 -0.04 2.61 -7.56
N MET A 137 0.11 3.92 -7.32
CA MET A 137 0.30 4.48 -5.97
C MET A 137 -0.91 4.23 -5.07
N SER A 138 -2.12 4.37 -5.61
CA SER A 138 -3.35 4.10 -4.89
C SER A 138 -3.47 2.63 -4.51
N ARG A 139 -3.12 1.72 -5.43
CA ARG A 139 -3.10 0.27 -5.17
C ARG A 139 -2.10 -0.10 -4.08
N SER A 140 -0.88 0.44 -4.15
CA SER A 140 0.17 0.23 -3.15
C SER A 140 -0.28 0.67 -1.75
N LEU A 141 -0.81 1.89 -1.61
CA LEU A 141 -1.31 2.40 -0.33
C LEU A 141 -2.50 1.61 0.21
N LEU A 142 -3.42 1.19 -0.65
CA LEU A 142 -4.56 0.38 -0.23
C LEU A 142 -4.09 -0.96 0.36
N TYR A 143 -3.08 -1.58 -0.23
CA TYR A 143 -2.49 -2.81 0.30
C TYR A 143 -1.77 -2.60 1.63
N ALA A 144 -1.12 -1.46 1.84
CA ALA A 144 -0.43 -1.15 3.08
C ALA A 144 -1.38 -0.96 4.27
N ILE A 145 -2.61 -0.51 4.02
CA ILE A 145 -3.61 -0.17 5.06
C ILE A 145 -4.56 -1.34 5.31
N ARG A 146 -4.70 -2.25 4.38
CA ARG A 146 -5.56 -3.44 4.45
C ARG A 146 -4.85 -4.58 5.20
#